data_8deb45781f3997b49f012fdb8ac5dffc
#
_entry.id   8deb45781f3997b49f012fdb8ac5dffc
#
_cell.length_a   1.000
_cell.length_b   1.000
_cell.length_c   1.000
_cell.angle_alpha   90.00
_cell.angle_beta   90.00
_cell.angle_gamma   90.00
#
_symmetry.space_group_name_H-M   'P 1'
#
loop_
_entity.id
_entity.type
_entity.pdbx_description
1 polymer ?
#
loop_
_entity_poly.entity_id
_entity_poly.type
_entity_poly.pdbx_seq_one_letter_code
_entity_poly.pdbx_strand_id
1 'polypeptide(L)'
;MSFTKILKNTFLFILLSFILTACATKKTSTTKIEGQMQGDVYTGSDTVEYLAKGVPDRVFFATNESVLTTASRETLRKQAAWLRKNSDVTIVLEGHADERGTREYNLALGERRANAAKDYLMTYGISSDRISVLSYGKERPVDSGSNPLAWSKNRRSVTVKAN
;
A
#
# COMPACT_ATOMS: atom_id res chain seq x y z
N MET A 1 -9.80 -45.96 55.03
CA MET A 1 -9.47 -44.80 54.21
C MET A 1 -10.47 -43.72 54.51
N SER A 2 -10.01 -42.58 55.02
CA SER A 2 -10.86 -41.60 55.69
C SER A 2 -11.66 -40.76 54.71
N PHE A 3 -12.96 -40.64 54.93
CA PHE A 3 -13.93 -39.87 54.17
C PHE A 3 -13.54 -38.40 53.93
N THR A 4 -12.71 -37.90 54.84
CA THR A 4 -12.16 -36.52 54.78
C THR A 4 -11.13 -36.26 53.64
N LYS A 5 -10.47 -37.30 53.13
CA LYS A 5 -9.51 -37.16 52.00
C LYS A 5 -10.24 -37.06 50.66
N ILE A 6 -11.40 -37.70 50.54
CA ILE A 6 -12.21 -37.67 49.30
C ILE A 6 -12.87 -36.30 49.14
N LEU A 7 -13.32 -35.70 50.23
CA LEU A 7 -13.99 -34.40 50.23
C LEU A 7 -13.05 -33.25 49.86
N LYS A 8 -11.75 -33.35 50.28
CA LYS A 8 -10.73 -32.34 49.92
C LYS A 8 -10.35 -32.37 48.44
N ASN A 9 -10.29 -33.56 47.84
CA ASN A 9 -9.95 -33.67 46.42
C ASN A 9 -11.09 -33.24 45.51
N THR A 10 -12.35 -33.46 45.84
CA THR A 10 -13.49 -33.00 45.08
C THR A 10 -13.64 -31.47 45.12
N PHE A 11 -13.31 -30.84 46.27
CA PHE A 11 -13.36 -29.38 46.39
C PHE A 11 -12.23 -28.68 45.61
N LEU A 12 -11.06 -29.33 45.49
CA LEU A 12 -9.94 -28.80 44.69
C LEU A 12 -10.22 -28.87 43.18
N PHE A 13 -10.95 -29.90 42.69
CA PHE A 13 -11.34 -30.01 41.29
C PHE A 13 -12.45 -29.04 40.88
N ILE A 14 -13.34 -28.65 41.79
CA ILE A 14 -14.41 -27.68 41.53
C ILE A 14 -13.85 -26.26 41.47
N LEU A 15 -12.77 -25.96 42.23
CA LEU A 15 -12.12 -24.62 42.22
C LEU A 15 -11.26 -24.39 40.98
N LEU A 16 -10.83 -25.45 40.29
CA LEU A 16 -9.98 -25.35 39.08
C LEU A 16 -10.78 -25.24 37.78
N SER A 17 -12.10 -25.45 37.80
CA SER A 17 -12.97 -25.39 36.63
C SER A 17 -13.61 -24.01 36.38
N PHE A 18 -13.29 -22.98 37.21
CA PHE A 18 -13.93 -21.66 37.11
C PHE A 18 -13.04 -20.54 36.54
N ILE A 19 -11.84 -20.88 36.01
CA ILE A 19 -10.93 -19.88 35.44
C ILE A 19 -10.70 -20.16 33.94
N LEU A 20 -11.75 -20.34 33.16
CA LEU A 20 -11.67 -20.36 31.71
C LEU A 20 -12.89 -19.70 31.08
N THR A 21 -13.26 -18.53 31.62
CA THR A 21 -14.04 -17.57 30.85
C THR A 21 -13.05 -16.64 30.21
N ALA A 22 -12.35 -17.14 29.19
CA ALA A 22 -11.59 -16.31 28.29
C ALA A 22 -12.56 -15.37 27.59
N CYS A 23 -12.45 -14.08 27.89
CA CYS A 23 -13.02 -13.03 27.07
C CYS A 23 -12.64 -13.27 25.62
N ALA A 24 -13.57 -13.80 24.85
CA ALA A 24 -13.52 -13.72 23.41
C ALA A 24 -13.69 -12.24 23.02
N THR A 25 -12.61 -11.49 23.06
CA THR A 25 -12.55 -10.17 22.45
C THR A 25 -12.86 -10.36 20.99
N LYS A 26 -14.04 -9.88 20.56
CA LYS A 26 -14.42 -9.72 19.17
C LYS A 26 -13.25 -9.03 18.46
N LYS A 27 -12.43 -9.77 17.69
CA LYS A 27 -11.50 -9.20 16.72
C LYS A 27 -12.34 -8.62 15.57
N THR A 28 -12.80 -7.40 15.77
CA THR A 28 -13.46 -6.61 14.74
C THR A 28 -12.42 -6.30 13.66
N SER A 29 -12.65 -6.81 12.46
CA SER A 29 -12.25 -6.30 11.11
C SER A 29 -10.93 -5.49 10.89
N THR A 30 -10.09 -5.25 11.89
CA THR A 30 -8.83 -4.52 11.78
C THR A 30 -7.75 -5.34 11.05
N THR A 31 -7.84 -6.67 11.11
CA THR A 31 -6.80 -7.58 10.57
C THR A 31 -6.65 -7.50 9.04
N LYS A 32 -7.72 -7.17 8.30
CA LYS A 32 -7.65 -6.99 6.83
C LYS A 32 -6.95 -5.69 6.43
N ILE A 33 -7.06 -4.64 7.24
CA ILE A 33 -6.44 -3.34 6.98
C ILE A 33 -4.95 -3.41 7.27
N GLU A 34 -4.53 -4.03 8.38
CA GLU A 34 -3.13 -4.21 8.76
C GLU A 34 -2.35 -5.05 7.74
N GLY A 35 -2.97 -6.06 7.11
CA GLY A 35 -2.37 -6.86 6.05
C GLY A 35 -2.21 -6.16 4.70
N GLN A 36 -2.83 -4.98 4.53
CA GLN A 36 -2.80 -4.21 3.28
C GLN A 36 -2.00 -2.90 3.39
N MET A 37 -1.43 -2.60 4.56
CA MET A 37 -0.64 -1.38 4.79
C MET A 37 0.61 -1.69 5.60
N GLN A 38 1.71 -1.03 5.25
CA GLN A 38 2.92 -0.95 6.06
C GLN A 38 3.07 0.49 6.55
N GLY A 39 2.77 0.72 7.83
CA GLY A 39 2.54 2.06 8.33
C GLY A 39 1.31 2.67 7.65
N ASP A 40 1.47 3.80 6.96
CA ASP A 40 0.42 4.44 6.17
C ASP A 40 0.56 4.21 4.64
N VAL A 41 1.48 3.34 4.22
CA VAL A 41 1.68 2.97 2.80
C VAL A 41 0.86 1.74 2.46
N TYR A 42 0.14 1.80 1.34
CA TYR A 42 -0.61 0.68 0.81
C TYR A 42 0.32 -0.43 0.29
N THR A 43 0.05 -1.67 0.65
CA THR A 43 0.81 -2.86 0.25
C THR A 43 -0.04 -3.96 -0.39
N GLY A 44 -1.36 -3.73 -0.52
CA GLY A 44 -2.27 -4.66 -1.18
C GLY A 44 -2.13 -4.64 -2.70
N SER A 45 -2.87 -5.51 -3.38
CA SER A 45 -2.80 -5.69 -4.83
C SER A 45 -4.14 -5.51 -5.56
N ASP A 46 -5.22 -5.21 -4.83
CA ASP A 46 -6.57 -5.09 -5.42
C ASP A 46 -6.74 -3.90 -6.37
N THR A 47 -5.87 -2.89 -6.28
CA THR A 47 -5.85 -1.73 -7.19
C THR A 47 -4.68 -1.76 -8.18
N VAL A 48 -3.81 -2.77 -8.11
CA VAL A 48 -2.63 -2.86 -8.97
C VAL A 48 -3.03 -3.46 -10.32
N GLU A 49 -2.74 -2.74 -11.38
CA GLU A 49 -2.77 -3.21 -12.74
C GLU A 49 -1.35 -3.52 -13.22
N TYR A 50 -1.21 -3.92 -14.46
CA TYR A 50 0.07 -4.36 -14.99
C TYR A 50 0.42 -3.60 -16.26
N LEU A 51 1.60 -2.96 -16.25
CA LEU A 51 2.22 -2.39 -17.45
C LEU A 51 2.51 -3.47 -18.50
N ALA A 52 2.90 -4.66 -18.02
CA ALA A 52 3.07 -5.88 -18.78
C ALA A 52 2.94 -7.08 -17.85
N LYS A 53 2.90 -8.31 -18.37
CA LYS A 53 2.79 -9.54 -17.56
C LYS A 53 3.86 -9.57 -16.45
N GLY A 54 3.44 -9.55 -15.19
CA GLY A 54 4.32 -9.59 -14.02
C GLY A 54 5.04 -8.26 -13.70
N VAL A 55 4.69 -7.17 -14.38
CA VAL A 55 5.25 -5.83 -14.16
C VAL A 55 4.16 -4.91 -13.65
N PRO A 56 4.04 -4.70 -12.32
CA PRO A 56 3.03 -3.80 -11.77
C PRO A 56 3.19 -2.38 -12.32
N ASP A 57 2.07 -1.69 -12.53
CA ASP A 57 2.05 -0.36 -13.14
C ASP A 57 2.23 0.79 -12.15
N ARG A 58 2.05 0.56 -10.84
CA ARG A 58 1.98 1.63 -9.85
C ARG A 58 2.83 1.41 -8.62
N VAL A 59 3.16 2.51 -7.97
CA VAL A 59 3.87 2.57 -6.69
C VAL A 59 3.12 3.46 -5.72
N PHE A 60 3.27 3.21 -4.41
CA PHE A 60 2.53 3.88 -3.35
C PHE A 60 3.45 4.68 -2.43
N PHE A 61 2.87 5.71 -1.79
CA PHE A 61 3.58 6.68 -0.96
C PHE A 61 2.92 6.87 0.40
N ALA A 62 3.73 7.28 1.37
CA ALA A 62 3.26 7.74 2.67
C ALA A 62 2.50 9.09 2.59
N THR A 63 1.80 9.43 3.67
CA THR A 63 1.09 10.70 3.79
C THR A 63 2.06 11.87 3.64
N ASN A 64 1.70 12.82 2.77
CA ASN A 64 2.49 14.03 2.46
C ASN A 64 3.91 13.78 1.93
N GLU A 65 4.25 12.54 1.59
CA GLU A 65 5.58 12.18 1.08
C GLU A 65 5.58 11.86 -0.41
N SER A 66 6.75 12.05 -1.02
CA SER A 66 7.12 11.60 -2.36
C SER A 66 8.36 10.69 -2.36
N VAL A 67 8.80 10.23 -1.17
CA VAL A 67 9.92 9.32 -1.01
C VAL A 67 9.50 7.91 -1.40
N LEU A 68 10.30 7.25 -2.25
CA LEU A 68 10.07 5.88 -2.68
C LEU A 68 10.42 4.88 -1.57
N THR A 69 9.48 4.02 -1.22
CA THR A 69 9.70 2.88 -0.32
C THR A 69 10.56 1.79 -0.99
N THR A 70 11.04 0.82 -0.23
CA THR A 70 11.73 -0.36 -0.78
C THR A 70 10.86 -1.11 -1.78
N ALA A 71 9.58 -1.34 -1.46
CA ALA A 71 8.62 -2.01 -2.35
C ALA A 71 8.39 -1.20 -3.64
N SER A 72 8.26 0.14 -3.53
CA SER A 72 8.14 1.03 -4.70
C SER A 72 9.37 0.93 -5.61
N ARG A 73 10.58 0.92 -5.04
CA ARG A 73 11.82 0.77 -5.81
C ARG A 73 11.92 -0.59 -6.51
N GLU A 74 11.44 -1.66 -5.88
CA GLU A 74 11.39 -2.98 -6.52
C GLU A 74 10.43 -3.04 -7.70
N THR A 75 9.28 -2.42 -7.58
CA THR A 75 8.32 -2.27 -8.68
C THR A 75 8.95 -1.48 -9.84
N LEU A 76 9.55 -0.33 -9.56
CA LEU A 76 10.20 0.49 -10.59
C LEU A 76 11.41 -0.22 -11.24
N ARG A 77 12.15 -1.06 -10.51
CA ARG A 77 13.19 -1.92 -11.11
C ARG A 77 12.63 -2.89 -12.15
N LYS A 78 11.46 -3.52 -11.86
CA LYS A 78 10.78 -4.38 -12.82
C LYS A 78 10.32 -3.60 -14.05
N GLN A 79 9.77 -2.40 -13.84
CA GLN A 79 9.37 -1.50 -14.93
C GLN A 79 10.59 -1.08 -15.79
N ALA A 80 11.69 -0.67 -15.15
CA ALA A 80 12.92 -0.31 -15.85
C ALA A 80 13.50 -1.48 -16.67
N ALA A 81 13.51 -2.69 -16.10
CA ALA A 81 13.96 -3.88 -16.82
C ALA A 81 13.10 -4.19 -18.06
N TRP A 82 11.78 -4.00 -17.95
CA TRP A 82 10.88 -4.15 -19.07
C TRP A 82 11.04 -3.03 -20.12
N LEU A 83 11.13 -1.77 -19.70
CA LEU A 83 11.32 -0.61 -20.57
C LEU A 83 12.65 -0.65 -21.36
N ARG A 84 13.71 -1.22 -20.78
CA ARG A 84 14.97 -1.43 -21.50
C ARG A 84 14.88 -2.47 -22.62
N LYS A 85 13.99 -3.48 -22.44
CA LYS A 85 13.74 -4.49 -23.48
C LYS A 85 12.77 -3.98 -24.57
N ASN A 86 11.99 -2.94 -24.28
CA ASN A 86 11.01 -2.34 -25.15
C ASN A 86 11.38 -0.86 -25.36
N SER A 87 12.43 -0.62 -26.15
CA SER A 87 13.05 0.69 -26.30
C SER A 87 12.18 1.71 -27.05
N ASP A 88 11.22 1.24 -27.83
CA ASP A 88 10.24 2.02 -28.59
C ASP A 88 9.08 2.55 -27.74
N VAL A 89 8.86 1.97 -26.55
CA VAL A 89 7.76 2.37 -25.67
C VAL A 89 8.11 3.65 -24.92
N THR A 90 7.23 4.63 -25.02
CA THR A 90 7.20 5.83 -24.16
C THR A 90 6.13 5.69 -23.10
N ILE A 91 6.29 6.38 -21.99
CA ILE A 91 5.39 6.30 -20.82
C ILE A 91 5.01 7.68 -20.29
N VAL A 92 3.86 7.73 -19.64
CA VAL A 92 3.43 8.83 -18.79
C VAL A 92 3.43 8.33 -17.34
N LEU A 93 4.05 9.08 -16.44
CA LEU A 93 3.97 8.87 -15.01
C LEU A 93 2.90 9.80 -14.45
N GLU A 94 1.78 9.22 -14.05
CA GLU A 94 0.65 9.92 -13.47
C GLU A 94 0.82 10.00 -11.95
N GLY A 95 0.81 11.22 -11.39
CA GLY A 95 0.91 11.44 -9.96
C GLY A 95 -0.43 11.73 -9.32
N HIS A 96 -0.70 11.07 -8.18
CA HIS A 96 -1.96 11.17 -7.45
C HIS A 96 -1.75 11.41 -5.96
N ALA A 97 -2.74 12.03 -5.33
CA ALA A 97 -2.82 12.28 -3.90
C ALA A 97 -4.14 11.79 -3.31
N ASP A 98 -4.23 11.71 -2.00
CA ASP A 98 -5.51 11.50 -1.32
C ASP A 98 -6.34 12.80 -1.28
N GLU A 99 -7.58 12.73 -0.82
CA GLU A 99 -8.54 13.84 -0.86
C GLU A 99 -8.19 15.03 0.06
N ARG A 100 -7.32 14.83 1.06
CA ARG A 100 -7.03 15.82 2.11
C ARG A 100 -6.13 16.93 1.58
N GLY A 101 -6.41 18.16 2.03
CA GLY A 101 -5.67 19.36 1.63
C GLY A 101 -6.23 20.06 0.40
N THR A 102 -5.60 21.17 -0.01
CA THR A 102 -6.04 21.98 -1.14
C THR A 102 -5.76 21.28 -2.49
N ARG A 103 -6.44 21.74 -3.52
CA ARG A 103 -6.25 21.24 -4.88
C ARG A 103 -4.83 21.51 -5.38
N GLU A 104 -4.36 22.72 -5.20
CA GLU A 104 -3.04 23.20 -5.64
C GLU A 104 -1.91 22.40 -4.96
N TYR A 105 -2.04 22.22 -3.64
CA TYR A 105 -1.07 21.42 -2.88
C TYR A 105 -1.00 19.97 -3.40
N ASN A 106 -2.15 19.35 -3.63
CA ASN A 106 -2.22 17.97 -4.11
C ASN A 106 -1.73 17.79 -5.54
N LEU A 107 -1.95 18.78 -6.42
CA LEU A 107 -1.35 18.80 -7.76
C LEU A 107 0.18 18.81 -7.68
N ALA A 108 0.75 19.71 -6.87
CA ALA A 108 2.19 19.77 -6.66
C ALA A 108 2.75 18.49 -6.00
N LEU A 109 2.02 17.89 -5.05
CA LEU A 109 2.42 16.63 -4.41
C LEU A 109 2.40 15.45 -5.39
N GLY A 110 1.36 15.36 -6.22
CA GLY A 110 1.26 14.36 -7.28
C GLY A 110 2.41 14.49 -8.28
N GLU A 111 2.75 15.71 -8.69
CA GLU A 111 3.89 15.96 -9.57
C GLU A 111 5.22 15.51 -8.94
N ARG A 112 5.47 15.83 -7.67
CA ARG A 112 6.68 15.36 -6.95
C ARG A 112 6.76 13.83 -6.90
N ARG A 113 5.63 13.12 -6.70
CA ARG A 113 5.56 11.66 -6.70
C ARG A 113 5.91 11.05 -8.06
N ALA A 114 5.34 11.61 -9.12
CA ALA A 114 5.65 11.18 -10.49
C ALA A 114 7.11 11.47 -10.86
N ASN A 115 7.65 12.63 -10.47
CA ASN A 115 9.06 12.94 -10.68
C ASN A 115 9.99 12.01 -9.91
N ALA A 116 9.67 11.64 -8.66
CA ALA A 116 10.46 10.66 -7.91
C ALA A 116 10.54 9.29 -8.61
N ALA A 117 9.44 8.86 -9.23
CA ALA A 117 9.43 7.64 -10.06
C ALA A 117 10.25 7.82 -11.34
N LYS A 118 10.15 8.98 -12.03
CA LYS A 118 10.93 9.33 -13.21
C LYS A 118 12.43 9.28 -12.92
N ASP A 119 12.85 10.00 -11.89
CA ASP A 119 14.26 10.09 -11.50
C ASP A 119 14.83 8.70 -11.21
N TYR A 120 14.04 7.85 -10.54
CA TYR A 120 14.46 6.48 -10.26
C TYR A 120 14.59 5.63 -11.53
N LEU A 121 13.65 5.72 -12.48
CA LEU A 121 13.74 5.02 -13.77
C LEU A 121 14.96 5.50 -14.58
N MET A 122 15.27 6.79 -14.52
CA MET A 122 16.45 7.36 -15.19
C MET A 122 17.76 6.82 -14.61
N THR A 123 17.85 6.53 -13.30
CA THR A 123 19.04 5.86 -12.71
C THR A 123 19.27 4.46 -13.27
N TYR A 124 18.23 3.84 -13.85
CA TYR A 124 18.30 2.54 -14.52
C TYR A 124 18.47 2.65 -16.05
N GLY A 125 18.82 3.85 -16.55
CA GLY A 125 19.16 4.08 -17.95
C GLY A 125 17.95 4.28 -18.86
N ILE A 126 16.75 4.58 -18.32
CA ILE A 126 15.62 5.00 -19.14
C ILE A 126 15.79 6.48 -19.47
N SER A 127 15.80 6.80 -20.77
CA SER A 127 16.00 8.18 -21.23
C SER A 127 14.82 9.09 -20.89
N SER A 128 15.08 10.35 -20.51
CA SER A 128 14.08 11.30 -20.05
C SER A 128 13.04 11.68 -21.12
N ASP A 129 13.41 11.62 -22.38
CA ASP A 129 12.54 11.86 -23.55
C ASP A 129 11.47 10.79 -23.72
N ARG A 130 11.67 9.62 -23.13
CA ARG A 130 10.68 8.53 -23.08
C ARG A 130 9.69 8.65 -21.92
N ILE A 131 9.86 9.63 -21.01
CA ILE A 131 9.09 9.73 -19.77
C ILE A 131 8.46 11.12 -19.65
N SER A 132 7.15 11.19 -19.82
CA SER A 132 6.35 12.37 -19.49
C SER A 132 5.81 12.27 -18.06
N VAL A 133 5.60 13.41 -17.41
CA VAL A 133 5.00 13.50 -16.07
C VAL A 133 3.70 14.27 -16.15
N LEU A 134 2.67 13.77 -15.47
CA LEU A 134 1.37 14.40 -15.35
C LEU A 134 0.85 14.24 -13.92
N SER A 135 0.38 15.31 -13.31
CA SER A 135 -0.29 15.25 -12.01
C SER A 135 -1.78 15.44 -12.14
N TYR A 136 -2.53 14.54 -11.53
CA TYR A 136 -3.97 14.70 -11.30
C TYR A 136 -4.29 15.14 -9.87
N GLY A 137 -3.28 15.25 -9.00
CA GLY A 137 -3.52 15.57 -7.60
C GLY A 137 -4.54 14.63 -6.99
N LYS A 138 -5.62 15.17 -6.42
CA LYS A 138 -6.73 14.41 -5.82
C LYS A 138 -7.92 14.18 -6.74
N GLU A 139 -7.86 14.64 -7.99
CA GLU A 139 -9.03 14.69 -8.90
C GLU A 139 -9.40 13.33 -9.51
N ARG A 140 -8.49 12.34 -9.44
CA ARG A 140 -8.73 10.97 -9.97
C ARG A 140 -8.45 9.91 -8.90
N PRO A 141 -9.29 9.79 -7.87
CA PRO A 141 -9.15 8.75 -6.87
C PRO A 141 -9.42 7.36 -7.48
N VAL A 142 -8.66 6.34 -7.04
CA VAL A 142 -8.94 4.93 -7.34
C VAL A 142 -9.92 4.33 -6.32
N ASP A 143 -10.00 4.93 -5.15
CA ASP A 143 -10.94 4.58 -4.09
C ASP A 143 -11.54 5.89 -3.54
N SER A 144 -12.87 6.05 -3.66
CA SER A 144 -13.58 7.25 -3.25
C SER A 144 -13.94 7.29 -1.76
N GLY A 145 -13.53 6.29 -0.99
CA GLY A 145 -13.78 6.23 0.45
C GLY A 145 -12.96 7.27 1.22
N SER A 146 -13.58 7.85 2.26
CA SER A 146 -12.93 8.78 3.19
C SER A 146 -12.43 8.05 4.43
N ASN A 147 -11.41 7.22 4.26
CA ASN A 147 -10.80 6.42 5.33
C ASN A 147 -9.32 6.15 5.04
N PRO A 148 -8.51 5.74 6.06
CA PRO A 148 -7.07 5.52 5.90
C PRO A 148 -6.69 4.55 4.79
N LEU A 149 -7.47 3.49 4.56
CA LEU A 149 -7.20 2.52 3.50
C LEU A 149 -7.42 3.14 2.11
N ALA A 150 -8.54 3.83 1.88
CA ALA A 150 -8.82 4.53 0.63
C ALA A 150 -7.76 5.60 0.34
N TRP A 151 -7.40 6.39 1.35
CA TRP A 151 -6.34 7.39 1.20
C TRP A 151 -4.99 6.77 0.81
N SER A 152 -4.62 5.64 1.41
CA SER A 152 -3.36 4.95 1.09
C SER A 152 -3.32 4.43 -0.36
N LYS A 153 -4.44 3.95 -0.90
CA LYS A 153 -4.58 3.55 -2.30
C LYS A 153 -4.48 4.73 -3.27
N ASN A 154 -4.97 5.91 -2.84
CA ASN A 154 -4.95 7.12 -3.66
C ASN A 154 -3.56 7.78 -3.73
N ARG A 155 -2.71 7.61 -2.72
CA ARG A 155 -1.35 8.13 -2.69
C ARG A 155 -0.42 7.28 -3.57
N ARG A 156 -0.43 7.50 -4.88
CA ARG A 156 0.27 6.65 -5.84
C ARG A 156 0.89 7.42 -7.00
N SER A 157 1.81 6.78 -7.70
CA SER A 157 2.17 7.13 -9.06
C SER A 157 1.92 5.94 -9.98
N VAL A 158 1.32 6.18 -11.13
CA VAL A 158 0.94 5.14 -12.11
C VAL A 158 1.76 5.34 -13.38
N THR A 159 2.32 4.25 -13.89
CA THR A 159 3.02 4.21 -15.18
C THR A 159 2.05 3.76 -16.27
N VAL A 160 1.77 4.64 -17.20
CA VAL A 160 0.88 4.39 -18.34
C VAL A 160 1.69 4.43 -19.63
N LYS A 161 1.44 3.50 -20.57
CA LYS A 161 2.04 3.60 -21.91
C LYS A 161 1.45 4.81 -22.61
N ALA A 162 2.31 5.68 -23.10
CA ALA A 162 1.92 6.65 -24.11
C ALA A 162 1.98 5.92 -25.45
N ASN A 163 0.87 5.84 -26.14
CA ASN A 163 0.73 5.13 -27.42
C ASN A 163 1.80 5.53 -28.42
#